data_a69e0524d279e5e92849699567c3fdc0
#
_entry.id   a69e0524d279e5e92849699567c3fdc0
#
_cell.length_a   1.000
_cell.length_b   1.000
_cell.length_c   1.000
_cell.angle_alpha   90.00
_cell.angle_beta   90.00
_cell.angle_gamma   90.00
#
_symmetry.space_group_name_H-M   'P 1'
#
loop_
_entity.id
_entity.type
_entity.pdbx_description
1 polymer ?
#
loop_
_entity_poly.entity_id
_entity_poly.type
_entity_poly.pdbx_seq_one_letter_code
_entity_poly.pdbx_strand_id
1 'polypeptide(L)'
;ERHEARRIDNQLRGRSGRQGDPGESRFYISLEDDLMRLFGSERLMNVFTTLGVEDGEQIEHKMLSNAIEKAQQKIESNNFAIRKHLLEYDQVMNEQREIIYEERRRVLDGENMRDSIFHMINDYVENVVDMIVSPDDEPEDWNLQELNMTIHNVVPMEVVTEEDVKDISQKELKHLLKERAVKSYELKETEFPEPEHLREIERVVLLKVIDAKWMDHIDDMDQLRQGIGLQAYGQRDPKVEYKMLGYDMFGAMTKSITEDTIRTLFHVRIEQKVEREQVAKVTGTNKDESAAHEPKRRAEKKVYPNDPCPCGSGKKYKQCCGRK
;
A
#
# COMPACT_ATOMS: atom_id res chain seq x y z
N GLU A 1 17.29 11.60 -38.86
CA GLU A 1 16.77 11.93 -37.53
C GLU A 1 17.83 11.68 -36.46
N ARG A 2 17.83 12.45 -35.39
CA ARG A 2 18.75 12.26 -34.23
C ARG A 2 17.94 11.98 -32.99
N HIS A 3 18.52 11.19 -32.11
CA HIS A 3 17.91 10.90 -30.81
C HIS A 3 18.13 12.07 -29.83
N GLU A 4 17.27 12.20 -28.84
CA GLU A 4 17.41 13.20 -27.77
C GLU A 4 18.71 13.03 -26.97
N ALA A 5 19.17 11.78 -26.83
CA ALA A 5 20.40 11.44 -26.09
C ALA A 5 21.56 11.18 -27.06
N ARG A 6 22.63 11.97 -26.94
CA ARG A 6 23.86 11.85 -27.74
C ARG A 6 24.49 10.45 -27.67
N ARG A 7 24.37 9.78 -26.52
CA ARG A 7 24.88 8.44 -26.34
C ARG A 7 24.25 7.44 -27.33
N ILE A 8 22.96 7.55 -27.59
CA ILE A 8 22.23 6.68 -28.52
C ILE A 8 22.66 6.94 -29.95
N ASP A 9 22.84 8.22 -30.34
CA ASP A 9 23.38 8.59 -31.64
C ASP A 9 24.79 7.99 -31.84
N ASN A 10 25.66 8.05 -30.82
CA ASN A 10 26.99 7.47 -30.89
C ASN A 10 26.95 5.94 -30.97
N GLN A 11 26.01 5.28 -30.29
CA GLN A 11 25.82 3.83 -30.44
C GLN A 11 25.35 3.48 -31.87
N LEU A 12 24.50 4.29 -32.46
CA LEU A 12 24.05 4.08 -33.83
C LEU A 12 25.20 4.29 -34.81
N ARG A 13 25.97 5.37 -34.66
CA ARG A 13 27.20 5.63 -35.43
C ARG A 13 28.22 4.52 -35.32
N GLY A 14 28.41 3.98 -34.12
CA GLY A 14 29.32 2.87 -33.85
C GLY A 14 28.88 1.53 -34.44
N ARG A 15 27.78 1.47 -35.16
CA ARG A 15 27.37 0.30 -35.96
C ARG A 15 28.03 0.25 -37.33
N SER A 16 28.55 1.36 -37.82
CA SER A 16 29.40 1.43 -39.04
C SER A 16 30.87 1.29 -38.64
N GLY A 17 31.69 0.72 -39.53
CA GLY A 17 33.13 0.58 -39.32
C GLY A 17 33.52 -0.34 -38.18
N ARG A 18 32.78 -1.40 -37.87
CA ARG A 18 33.10 -2.37 -36.84
C ARG A 18 34.36 -3.18 -37.19
N GLN A 19 35.14 -3.47 -36.16
CA GLN A 19 36.42 -4.23 -36.28
C GLN A 19 37.47 -3.57 -37.20
N GLY A 20 37.34 -2.23 -37.42
CA GLY A 20 38.26 -1.48 -38.29
C GLY A 20 37.89 -1.47 -39.73
N ASP A 21 36.72 -2.02 -40.12
CA ASP A 21 36.24 -1.95 -41.51
C ASP A 21 35.87 -0.50 -41.87
N PRO A 22 36.03 -0.09 -43.14
CA PRO A 22 35.58 1.22 -43.61
C PRO A 22 34.08 1.37 -43.37
N GLY A 23 33.66 2.48 -42.77
CA GLY A 23 32.26 2.75 -42.52
C GLY A 23 31.98 4.25 -42.46
N GLU A 24 30.82 4.65 -42.99
CA GLU A 24 30.35 6.02 -42.97
C GLU A 24 28.93 6.09 -42.40
N SER A 25 28.63 7.16 -41.66
CA SER A 25 27.30 7.42 -41.13
C SER A 25 26.97 8.89 -41.24
N ARG A 26 25.72 9.17 -41.64
CA ARG A 26 25.19 10.55 -41.72
C ARG A 26 23.84 10.63 -41.03
N PHE A 27 23.63 11.73 -40.32
CA PHE A 27 22.34 12.04 -39.72
C PHE A 27 21.69 13.17 -40.56
N TYR A 28 20.42 12.99 -40.89
CA TYR A 28 19.59 14.02 -41.50
C TYR A 28 18.58 14.48 -40.47
N ILE A 29 18.48 15.77 -40.22
CA ILE A 29 17.58 16.39 -39.24
C ILE A 29 16.87 17.57 -39.90
N SER A 30 15.59 17.72 -39.59
CA SER A 30 14.82 18.91 -39.97
C SER A 30 14.89 19.94 -38.83
N LEU A 31 14.83 21.23 -39.20
CA LEU A 31 14.65 22.30 -38.21
C LEU A 31 13.27 22.25 -37.54
N GLU A 32 12.33 21.50 -38.11
CA GLU A 32 11.00 21.25 -37.57
C GLU A 32 10.96 20.07 -36.60
N ASP A 33 12.03 19.24 -36.51
CA ASP A 33 12.11 18.14 -35.58
C ASP A 33 12.01 18.65 -34.14
N ASP A 34 11.38 17.87 -33.23
CA ASP A 34 11.12 18.26 -31.86
C ASP A 34 12.40 18.68 -31.09
N LEU A 35 13.53 18.02 -31.37
CA LEU A 35 14.83 18.39 -30.84
C LEU A 35 15.20 19.85 -31.15
N MET A 36 14.93 20.30 -32.35
CA MET A 36 15.25 21.67 -32.82
C MET A 36 14.18 22.66 -32.37
N ARG A 37 12.91 22.27 -32.43
CA ARG A 37 11.76 23.10 -32.02
C ARG A 37 11.84 23.54 -30.57
N LEU A 38 12.22 22.61 -29.64
CA LEU A 38 12.27 22.87 -28.21
C LEU A 38 13.42 23.79 -27.79
N PHE A 39 14.53 23.84 -28.55
CA PHE A 39 15.76 24.46 -28.04
C PHE A 39 16.44 25.50 -28.95
N GLY A 40 15.80 26.00 -29.96
CA GLY A 40 16.42 27.10 -30.66
C GLY A 40 16.07 27.34 -32.11
N SER A 41 15.03 26.72 -32.58
CA SER A 41 14.68 26.79 -34.03
C SER A 41 14.34 28.20 -34.49
N GLU A 42 13.61 29.01 -33.70
CA GLU A 42 13.17 30.34 -34.18
C GLU A 42 14.30 31.28 -34.56
N ARG A 43 15.36 31.34 -33.70
CA ARG A 43 16.51 32.17 -34.00
C ARG A 43 17.34 31.66 -35.17
N LEU A 44 17.49 30.33 -35.27
CA LEU A 44 18.18 29.69 -36.38
C LEU A 44 17.37 29.79 -37.66
N MET A 45 16.07 29.58 -37.63
CA MET A 45 15.15 29.75 -38.76
C MET A 45 15.22 31.17 -39.28
N ASN A 46 15.14 32.18 -38.45
CA ASN A 46 15.26 33.59 -38.84
C ASN A 46 16.61 33.91 -39.51
N VAL A 47 17.71 33.33 -39.01
CA VAL A 47 19.04 33.51 -39.63
C VAL A 47 19.09 32.84 -40.98
N PHE A 48 18.58 31.63 -41.17
CA PHE A 48 18.61 30.95 -42.45
C PHE A 48 17.63 31.58 -43.47
N THR A 49 16.46 32.04 -43.03
CA THR A 49 15.52 32.80 -43.88
C THR A 49 16.16 34.11 -44.33
N THR A 50 16.90 34.79 -43.46
CA THR A 50 17.63 36.01 -43.81
C THR A 50 18.79 35.75 -44.76
N LEU A 51 19.41 34.59 -44.73
CA LEU A 51 20.45 34.13 -45.64
C LEU A 51 19.94 33.66 -46.99
N GLY A 52 18.60 33.61 -47.21
CA GLY A 52 17.96 33.22 -48.45
C GLY A 52 18.05 31.74 -48.79
N VAL A 53 18.13 30.87 -47.79
CA VAL A 53 18.10 29.42 -47.98
C VAL A 53 16.70 29.01 -48.37
N GLU A 54 16.53 28.30 -49.48
CA GLU A 54 15.25 27.81 -49.96
C GLU A 54 14.78 26.57 -49.21
N ASP A 55 13.46 26.38 -49.13
CA ASP A 55 12.87 25.20 -48.50
C ASP A 55 13.33 23.90 -49.18
N GLY A 56 13.86 22.94 -48.41
CA GLY A 56 14.36 21.67 -48.92
C GLY A 56 15.85 21.67 -49.27
N GLU A 57 16.57 22.78 -49.13
CA GLU A 57 18.01 22.84 -49.34
C GLU A 57 18.78 22.20 -48.16
N GLN A 58 19.79 21.39 -48.51
CA GLN A 58 20.64 20.75 -47.47
C GLN A 58 21.64 21.74 -46.91
N ILE A 59 21.56 21.97 -45.62
CA ILE A 59 22.45 22.90 -44.91
C ILE A 59 23.50 22.09 -44.12
N GLU A 60 24.76 22.22 -44.52
CA GLU A 60 25.90 21.67 -43.79
C GLU A 60 26.70 22.84 -43.17
N HIS A 61 26.44 23.14 -41.91
CA HIS A 61 27.16 24.22 -41.23
C HIS A 61 27.53 23.82 -39.78
N LYS A 62 28.74 24.11 -39.38
CA LYS A 62 29.24 23.80 -38.02
C LYS A 62 28.39 24.41 -36.90
N MET A 63 27.79 25.58 -37.15
CA MET A 63 26.89 26.24 -36.20
C MET A 63 25.63 25.41 -35.95
N LEU A 64 25.07 24.75 -36.97
CA LEU A 64 23.91 23.86 -36.82
C LEU A 64 24.27 22.61 -35.98
N SER A 65 25.42 22.00 -36.28
CA SER A 65 25.90 20.86 -35.50
C SER A 65 26.08 21.20 -34.00
N ASN A 66 26.65 22.36 -33.74
CA ASN A 66 26.82 22.86 -32.35
C ASN A 66 25.46 23.17 -31.68
N ALA A 67 24.48 23.70 -32.44
CA ALA A 67 23.14 23.95 -31.90
C ALA A 67 22.42 22.65 -31.54
N ILE A 68 22.50 21.64 -32.37
CA ILE A 68 21.95 20.30 -32.13
C ILE A 68 22.61 19.68 -30.89
N GLU A 69 23.92 19.75 -30.77
CA GLU A 69 24.67 19.21 -29.62
C GLU A 69 24.26 19.90 -28.30
N LYS A 70 24.11 21.23 -28.32
CA LYS A 70 23.63 22.00 -27.15
C LYS A 70 22.17 21.64 -26.80
N ALA A 71 21.30 21.43 -27.79
CA ALA A 71 19.94 21.01 -27.58
C ALA A 71 19.89 19.65 -26.88
N GLN A 72 20.62 18.65 -27.41
CA GLN A 72 20.74 17.34 -26.80
C GLN A 72 21.27 17.42 -25.38
N GLN A 73 22.33 18.18 -25.14
CA GLN A 73 22.90 18.35 -23.80
C GLN A 73 21.91 18.96 -22.79
N LYS A 74 21.08 19.90 -23.25
CA LYS A 74 20.05 20.52 -22.40
C LYS A 74 18.93 19.54 -22.06
N ILE A 75 18.47 18.72 -23.02
CA ILE A 75 17.50 17.65 -22.75
C ILE A 75 18.07 16.59 -21.79
N GLU A 76 19.30 16.14 -22.05
CA GLU A 76 19.98 15.17 -21.18
C GLU A 76 20.11 15.71 -19.74
N SER A 77 20.47 16.99 -19.59
CA SER A 77 20.58 17.63 -18.27
C SER A 77 19.23 17.73 -17.57
N ASN A 78 18.16 18.07 -18.29
CA ASN A 78 16.82 18.12 -17.74
C ASN A 78 16.32 16.71 -17.32
N ASN A 79 16.48 15.75 -18.18
CA ASN A 79 16.12 14.35 -17.90
C ASN A 79 16.95 13.76 -16.74
N PHE A 80 18.21 14.16 -16.63
CA PHE A 80 19.06 13.79 -15.49
C PHE A 80 18.53 14.40 -14.20
N ALA A 81 18.18 15.70 -14.20
CA ALA A 81 17.63 16.37 -13.03
C ALA A 81 16.32 15.71 -12.56
N ILE A 82 15.40 15.41 -13.49
CA ILE A 82 14.14 14.71 -13.17
C ILE A 82 14.42 13.35 -12.53
N ARG A 83 15.29 12.54 -13.14
CA ARG A 83 15.64 11.21 -12.58
C ARG A 83 16.33 11.31 -11.22
N LYS A 84 17.21 12.31 -11.05
CA LYS A 84 17.87 12.55 -9.76
C LYS A 84 16.84 12.87 -8.68
N HIS A 85 15.87 13.73 -8.98
CA HIS A 85 14.80 14.05 -8.04
C HIS A 85 13.96 12.82 -7.66
N LEU A 86 13.59 11.99 -8.64
CA LEU A 86 12.87 10.75 -8.37
C LEU A 86 13.66 9.84 -7.42
N LEU A 87 14.95 9.63 -7.69
CA LEU A 87 15.80 8.79 -6.83
C LEU A 87 15.94 9.35 -5.40
N GLU A 88 15.99 10.67 -5.23
CA GLU A 88 16.07 11.30 -3.91
C GLU A 88 14.79 11.09 -3.09
N TYR A 89 13.62 11.09 -3.70
CA TYR A 89 12.35 10.73 -3.04
C TYR A 89 12.24 9.22 -2.80
N ASP A 90 12.60 8.39 -3.76
CA ASP A 90 12.55 6.94 -3.65
C ASP A 90 13.50 6.41 -2.56
N GLN A 91 14.62 7.10 -2.30
CA GLN A 91 15.55 6.71 -1.26
C GLN A 91 14.87 6.69 0.12
N VAL A 92 14.05 7.69 0.46
CA VAL A 92 13.32 7.74 1.74
C VAL A 92 12.41 6.53 1.90
N MET A 93 11.63 6.23 0.86
CA MET A 93 10.75 5.07 0.85
C MET A 93 11.50 3.74 0.94
N ASN A 94 12.68 3.65 0.32
CA ASN A 94 13.50 2.43 0.37
C ASN A 94 14.06 2.19 1.77
N GLU A 95 14.57 3.23 2.45
CA GLU A 95 15.05 3.13 3.83
C GLU A 95 13.93 2.65 4.78
N GLN A 96 12.74 3.21 4.67
CA GLN A 96 11.57 2.80 5.46
C GLN A 96 11.13 1.36 5.12
N ARG A 97 11.16 0.99 3.83
CA ARG A 97 10.83 -0.35 3.37
C ARG A 97 11.79 -1.40 3.94
N GLU A 98 13.08 -1.11 3.98
CA GLU A 98 14.08 -2.02 4.54
C GLU A 98 13.76 -2.33 6.01
N ILE A 99 13.44 -1.32 6.81
CA ILE A 99 13.06 -1.48 8.22
C ILE A 99 11.82 -2.38 8.36
N ILE A 100 10.75 -2.07 7.62
CA ILE A 100 9.50 -2.85 7.71
C ILE A 100 9.68 -4.29 7.21
N TYR A 101 10.46 -4.49 6.15
CA TYR A 101 10.69 -5.83 5.60
C TYR A 101 11.61 -6.66 6.50
N GLU A 102 12.52 -6.05 7.23
CA GLU A 102 13.34 -6.72 8.24
C GLU A 102 12.47 -7.19 9.41
N GLU A 103 11.64 -6.31 9.98
CA GLU A 103 10.67 -6.68 11.02
C GLU A 103 9.74 -7.80 10.55
N ARG A 104 9.18 -7.68 9.37
CA ARG A 104 8.32 -8.70 8.77
C ARG A 104 9.03 -10.04 8.59
N ARG A 105 10.31 -10.03 8.20
CA ARG A 105 11.12 -11.24 8.04
C ARG A 105 11.33 -11.94 9.37
N ARG A 106 11.67 -11.20 10.42
CA ARG A 106 11.85 -11.77 11.77
C ARG A 106 10.60 -12.53 12.24
N VAL A 107 9.43 -11.96 12.00
CA VAL A 107 8.14 -12.61 12.33
C VAL A 107 7.94 -13.89 11.48
N LEU A 108 8.25 -13.86 10.18
CA LEU A 108 8.09 -15.00 9.27
C LEU A 108 9.10 -16.12 9.56
N ASP A 109 10.32 -15.78 9.99
CA ASP A 109 11.37 -16.77 10.35
C ASP A 109 11.04 -17.50 11.66
N GLY A 110 9.94 -17.15 12.32
CA GLY A 110 9.38 -17.88 13.46
C GLY A 110 10.04 -17.52 14.78
N GLU A 111 10.64 -16.33 14.90
CA GLU A 111 11.12 -15.82 16.18
C GLU A 111 9.97 -15.80 17.21
N ASN A 112 10.33 -16.05 18.48
CA ASN A 112 9.36 -15.93 19.56
C ASN A 112 9.02 -14.45 19.77
N MET A 113 7.78 -14.07 19.44
CA MET A 113 7.35 -12.68 19.52
C MET A 113 6.99 -12.21 20.93
N ARG A 114 7.00 -13.07 21.92
CA ARG A 114 6.60 -12.73 23.32
C ARG A 114 7.35 -11.51 23.84
N ASP A 115 8.67 -11.52 23.74
CA ASP A 115 9.49 -10.41 24.23
C ASP A 115 9.23 -9.13 23.43
N SER A 116 9.02 -9.25 22.14
CA SER A 116 8.66 -8.12 21.26
C SER A 116 7.29 -7.53 21.64
N ILE A 117 6.31 -8.37 21.96
CA ILE A 117 4.98 -7.92 22.43
C ILE A 117 5.10 -7.21 23.78
N PHE A 118 5.90 -7.75 24.72
CA PHE A 118 6.15 -7.05 25.99
C PHE A 118 6.84 -5.71 25.80
N HIS A 119 7.80 -5.60 24.89
CA HIS A 119 8.39 -4.31 24.54
C HIS A 119 7.33 -3.34 23.97
N MET A 120 6.50 -3.80 23.05
CA MET A 120 5.41 -2.99 22.51
C MET A 120 4.46 -2.49 23.59
N ILE A 121 4.06 -3.35 24.55
CA ILE A 121 3.20 -2.99 25.69
C ILE A 121 3.89 -1.92 26.54
N ASN A 122 5.16 -2.12 26.88
CA ASN A 122 5.93 -1.19 27.69
C ASN A 122 6.10 0.17 27.02
N ASP A 123 6.41 0.18 25.72
CA ASP A 123 6.57 1.40 24.92
C ASP A 123 5.24 2.15 24.77
N TYR A 124 4.14 1.42 24.57
CA TYR A 124 2.81 2.01 24.55
C TYR A 124 2.48 2.74 25.84
N VAL A 125 2.63 2.05 26.98
CA VAL A 125 2.38 2.62 28.31
C VAL A 125 3.27 3.84 28.57
N GLU A 126 4.55 3.75 28.22
CA GLU A 126 5.48 4.85 28.39
C GLU A 126 5.10 6.08 27.56
N ASN A 127 4.75 5.87 26.28
CA ASN A 127 4.30 6.94 25.40
C ASN A 127 3.01 7.60 25.89
N VAL A 128 2.05 6.83 26.41
CA VAL A 128 0.80 7.39 26.94
C VAL A 128 1.06 8.21 28.19
N VAL A 129 1.89 7.72 29.09
CA VAL A 129 2.26 8.49 30.30
C VAL A 129 3.00 9.77 29.92
N ASP A 130 3.96 9.73 29.00
CA ASP A 130 4.69 10.94 28.55
C ASP A 130 3.80 11.96 27.86
N MET A 131 2.71 11.52 27.25
CA MET A 131 1.75 12.41 26.60
C MET A 131 0.82 13.13 27.58
N ILE A 132 0.42 12.45 28.67
CA ILE A 132 -0.63 12.93 29.58
C ILE A 132 -0.06 13.51 30.88
N VAL A 133 1.05 12.96 31.34
CA VAL A 133 1.66 13.29 32.63
C VAL A 133 2.97 14.04 32.39
N SER A 134 3.03 15.30 32.80
CA SER A 134 4.27 16.07 32.74
C SER A 134 5.20 15.68 33.92
N PRO A 135 6.53 15.55 33.70
CA PRO A 135 7.46 15.26 34.76
C PRO A 135 7.60 16.39 35.79
N ASP A 136 7.13 17.59 35.45
CA ASP A 136 7.20 18.78 36.27
C ASP A 136 5.94 19.00 37.14
N ASP A 137 4.86 18.23 36.87
CA ASP A 137 3.57 18.34 37.59
C ASP A 137 3.57 17.46 38.86
N GLU A 138 2.94 17.96 39.88
CA GLU A 138 2.70 17.18 41.13
C GLU A 138 1.67 16.08 40.86
N PRO A 139 1.75 14.92 41.57
CA PRO A 139 0.82 13.81 41.35
C PRO A 139 -0.66 14.15 41.50
N GLU A 140 -0.98 15.18 42.27
CA GLU A 140 -2.35 15.67 42.49
C GLU A 140 -2.93 16.38 41.27
N ASP A 141 -2.06 16.90 40.38
CA ASP A 141 -2.45 17.63 39.17
C ASP A 141 -2.56 16.71 37.93
N TRP A 142 -2.20 15.43 38.07
CA TRP A 142 -2.24 14.47 36.97
C TRP A 142 -3.67 14.15 36.54
N ASN A 143 -3.95 14.16 35.24
CA ASN A 143 -5.26 13.78 34.71
C ASN A 143 -5.41 12.25 34.66
N LEU A 144 -5.63 11.61 35.83
CA LEU A 144 -5.78 10.15 35.96
C LEU A 144 -6.98 9.61 35.18
N GLN A 145 -8.03 10.41 34.99
CA GLN A 145 -9.19 9.99 34.23
C GLN A 145 -8.84 9.79 32.75
N GLU A 146 -8.15 10.74 32.14
CA GLU A 146 -7.70 10.66 30.76
C GLU A 146 -6.67 9.55 30.57
N LEU A 147 -5.72 9.42 31.51
CA LEU A 147 -4.72 8.37 31.51
C LEU A 147 -5.38 6.97 31.51
N ASN A 148 -6.29 6.74 32.44
CA ASN A 148 -7.01 5.48 32.56
C ASN A 148 -7.85 5.18 31.31
N MET A 149 -8.57 6.17 30.77
CA MET A 149 -9.36 5.99 29.54
C MET A 149 -8.48 5.63 28.36
N THR A 150 -7.38 6.33 28.18
CA THR A 150 -6.46 6.12 27.04
C THR A 150 -5.82 4.74 27.10
N ILE A 151 -5.31 4.36 28.27
CA ILE A 151 -4.67 3.03 28.43
C ILE A 151 -5.72 1.92 28.28
N HIS A 152 -6.88 2.06 28.93
CA HIS A 152 -7.90 0.99 28.93
C HIS A 152 -8.51 0.71 27.57
N ASN A 153 -8.48 1.68 26.64
CA ASN A 153 -8.91 1.48 25.26
C ASN A 153 -8.04 0.45 24.50
N VAL A 154 -6.80 0.23 24.93
CA VAL A 154 -5.84 -0.66 24.26
C VAL A 154 -5.47 -1.83 25.16
N VAL A 155 -5.14 -1.55 26.43
CA VAL A 155 -4.71 -2.54 27.43
C VAL A 155 -5.74 -2.59 28.57
N PRO A 156 -6.57 -3.63 28.64
CA PRO A 156 -7.50 -3.82 29.75
C PRO A 156 -6.73 -4.21 31.01
N MET A 157 -6.54 -3.26 31.92
CA MET A 157 -5.85 -3.46 33.20
C MET A 157 -6.56 -2.75 34.33
N GLU A 158 -6.11 -2.98 35.57
CA GLU A 158 -6.67 -2.29 36.76
C GLU A 158 -6.50 -0.77 36.63
N VAL A 159 -7.56 -0.05 36.97
CA VAL A 159 -7.60 1.41 36.94
C VAL A 159 -6.63 1.97 37.99
N VAL A 160 -5.90 3.02 37.62
CA VAL A 160 -5.04 3.75 38.54
C VAL A 160 -5.90 4.69 39.41
N THR A 161 -5.76 4.60 40.71
CA THR A 161 -6.48 5.43 41.66
C THR A 161 -5.58 6.53 42.23
N GLU A 162 -6.17 7.54 42.87
CA GLU A 162 -5.41 8.59 43.58
C GLU A 162 -4.53 8.03 44.71
N GLU A 163 -4.93 6.87 45.29
CA GLU A 163 -4.13 6.20 46.29
C GLU A 163 -2.85 5.58 45.71
N ASP A 164 -2.90 5.07 44.50
CA ASP A 164 -1.76 4.46 43.81
C ASP A 164 -0.67 5.48 43.41
N VAL A 165 -1.06 6.74 43.22
CA VAL A 165 -0.15 7.79 42.72
C VAL A 165 0.34 8.70 43.85
N LYS A 166 -0.05 8.44 45.09
CA LYS A 166 0.30 9.27 46.20
C LYS A 166 1.82 9.20 46.47
N ASP A 167 2.46 10.36 46.45
CA ASP A 167 3.90 10.53 46.71
C ASP A 167 4.84 9.78 45.74
N ILE A 168 4.37 9.43 44.50
CA ILE A 168 5.22 8.78 43.50
C ILE A 168 5.62 9.75 42.38
N SER A 169 6.78 9.49 41.78
CA SER A 169 7.25 10.19 40.58
C SER A 169 6.64 9.64 39.30
N GLN A 170 6.70 10.41 38.21
CA GLN A 170 6.30 9.93 36.87
C GLN A 170 7.02 8.61 36.48
N LYS A 171 8.28 8.44 36.90
CA LYS A 171 9.06 7.21 36.61
C LYS A 171 8.49 5.99 37.33
N GLU A 172 8.09 6.18 38.58
CA GLU A 172 7.48 5.11 39.39
C GLU A 172 6.07 4.77 38.85
N LEU A 173 5.31 5.79 38.44
CA LEU A 173 4.04 5.59 37.73
C LEU A 173 4.21 4.76 36.44
N LYS A 174 5.20 5.09 35.60
CA LYS A 174 5.52 4.29 34.42
C LYS A 174 5.83 2.84 34.79
N HIS A 175 6.61 2.62 35.83
CA HIS A 175 6.97 1.27 36.29
C HIS A 175 5.73 0.49 36.77
N LEU A 176 4.90 1.10 37.57
CA LEU A 176 3.66 0.51 38.09
C LEU A 176 2.72 0.12 36.96
N LEU A 177 2.53 1.02 35.97
CA LEU A 177 1.65 0.78 34.85
C LEU A 177 2.18 -0.30 33.91
N LYS A 178 3.51 -0.33 33.67
CA LYS A 178 4.15 -1.40 32.89
C LYS A 178 3.97 -2.76 33.56
N GLU A 179 4.15 -2.86 34.85
CA GLU A 179 3.94 -4.12 35.58
C GLU A 179 2.48 -4.58 35.50
N ARG A 180 1.50 -3.66 35.68
CA ARG A 180 0.07 -3.99 35.56
C ARG A 180 -0.28 -4.43 34.15
N ALA A 181 0.25 -3.77 33.13
CA ALA A 181 0.00 -4.10 31.72
C ALA A 181 0.59 -5.46 31.33
N VAL A 182 1.83 -5.74 31.75
CA VAL A 182 2.47 -7.05 31.52
C VAL A 182 1.69 -8.16 32.22
N LYS A 183 1.31 -7.95 33.48
CA LYS A 183 0.51 -8.92 34.26
C LYS A 183 -0.85 -9.17 33.60
N SER A 184 -1.49 -8.14 33.07
CA SER A 184 -2.74 -8.28 32.30
C SER A 184 -2.54 -9.16 31.05
N TYR A 185 -1.41 -9.01 30.34
CA TYR A 185 -1.10 -9.86 29.20
C TYR A 185 -0.76 -11.31 29.61
N GLU A 186 -0.06 -11.51 30.71
CA GLU A 186 0.20 -12.85 31.27
C GLU A 186 -1.10 -13.56 31.66
N LEU A 187 -2.07 -12.83 32.21
CA LEU A 187 -3.41 -13.39 32.47
C LEU A 187 -4.09 -13.78 31.15
N LYS A 188 -3.94 -12.96 30.10
CA LYS A 188 -4.44 -13.28 28.76
C LYS A 188 -3.81 -14.55 28.19
N GLU A 189 -2.50 -14.77 28.42
CA GLU A 189 -1.82 -16.02 28.03
C GLU A 189 -2.48 -17.26 28.63
N THR A 190 -2.97 -17.19 29.87
CA THR A 190 -3.63 -18.32 30.54
C THR A 190 -5.00 -18.70 29.97
N GLU A 191 -5.63 -17.83 29.19
CA GLU A 191 -6.90 -18.13 28.51
C GLU A 191 -6.71 -19.15 27.37
N PHE A 192 -5.48 -19.37 26.90
CA PHE A 192 -5.16 -20.27 25.81
C PHE A 192 -4.70 -21.64 26.34
N PRO A 193 -5.27 -22.75 25.87
CA PRO A 193 -4.94 -24.10 26.33
C PRO A 193 -3.47 -24.48 26.07
N GLU A 194 -2.90 -23.98 24.96
CA GLU A 194 -1.52 -24.22 24.55
C GLU A 194 -0.84 -22.88 24.24
N PRO A 195 0.33 -22.61 24.86
CA PRO A 195 1.07 -21.37 24.62
C PRO A 195 1.44 -21.14 23.14
N GLU A 196 1.68 -22.22 22.38
CA GLU A 196 2.02 -22.16 20.96
C GLU A 196 0.92 -21.50 20.12
N HIS A 197 -0.33 -21.75 20.45
CA HIS A 197 -1.47 -21.14 19.75
C HIS A 197 -1.45 -19.61 19.87
N LEU A 198 -1.15 -19.09 21.06
CA LEU A 198 -1.05 -17.64 21.22
C LEU A 198 0.17 -17.08 20.45
N ARG A 199 1.31 -17.79 20.44
CA ARG A 199 2.49 -17.36 19.65
C ARG A 199 2.20 -17.30 18.17
N GLU A 200 1.40 -18.23 17.65
CA GLU A 200 0.97 -18.19 16.26
C GLU A 200 0.01 -17.01 16.00
N ILE A 201 -0.93 -16.75 16.90
CA ILE A 201 -1.83 -15.60 16.81
C ILE A 201 -1.04 -14.29 16.84
N GLU A 202 -0.06 -14.15 17.73
CA GLU A 202 0.81 -12.96 17.77
C GLU A 202 1.49 -12.69 16.44
N ARG A 203 2.07 -13.73 15.82
CA ARG A 203 2.68 -13.61 14.49
C ARG A 203 1.68 -13.19 13.41
N VAL A 204 0.52 -13.84 13.37
CA VAL A 204 -0.52 -13.55 12.36
C VAL A 204 -1.07 -12.14 12.53
N VAL A 205 -1.36 -11.73 13.77
CA VAL A 205 -1.87 -10.39 14.06
C VAL A 205 -0.83 -9.33 13.69
N LEU A 206 0.41 -9.50 14.12
CA LEU A 206 1.49 -8.55 13.84
C LEU A 206 1.72 -8.39 12.33
N LEU A 207 1.81 -9.50 11.58
CA LEU A 207 1.95 -9.45 10.12
C LEU A 207 0.78 -8.73 9.46
N LYS A 208 -0.45 -9.04 9.88
CA LYS A 208 -1.65 -8.43 9.30
C LYS A 208 -1.70 -6.92 9.55
N VAL A 209 -1.34 -6.50 10.75
CA VAL A 209 -1.33 -5.06 11.11
C VAL A 209 -0.20 -4.34 10.37
N ILE A 210 1.02 -4.91 10.35
CA ILE A 210 2.14 -4.34 9.59
C ILE A 210 1.75 -4.18 8.12
N ASP A 211 1.22 -5.22 7.48
CA ASP A 211 0.88 -5.19 6.06
C ASP A 211 -0.18 -4.12 5.76
N ALA A 212 -1.22 -4.01 6.59
CA ALA A 212 -2.26 -3.00 6.43
C ALA A 212 -1.71 -1.56 6.57
N LYS A 213 -1.00 -1.28 7.67
CA LYS A 213 -0.45 0.06 7.93
C LYS A 213 0.62 0.47 6.93
N TRP A 214 1.43 -0.49 6.46
CA TRP A 214 2.44 -0.23 5.45
C TRP A 214 1.81 0.13 4.09
N MET A 215 0.72 -0.53 3.70
CA MET A 215 0.00 -0.18 2.47
C MET A 215 -0.59 1.22 2.55
N ASP A 216 -1.25 1.56 3.66
CA ASP A 216 -1.78 2.91 3.89
C ASP A 216 -0.66 3.97 3.85
N HIS A 217 0.48 3.67 4.48
CA HIS A 217 1.64 4.58 4.49
C HIS A 217 2.24 4.82 3.11
N ILE A 218 2.30 3.79 2.25
CA ILE A 218 2.75 3.97 0.86
C ILE A 218 1.86 4.96 0.13
N ASP A 219 0.54 4.84 0.30
CA ASP A 219 -0.42 5.74 -0.34
C ASP A 219 -0.30 7.17 0.20
N ASP A 220 -0.14 7.34 1.51
CA ASP A 220 0.07 8.63 2.16
C ASP A 220 1.36 9.31 1.68
N MET A 221 2.46 8.56 1.57
CA MET A 221 3.74 9.06 1.05
C MET A 221 3.66 9.44 -0.43
N ASP A 222 2.88 8.73 -1.22
CA ASP A 222 2.64 9.11 -2.62
C ASP A 222 1.83 10.40 -2.73
N GLN A 223 0.82 10.59 -1.90
CA GLN A 223 0.06 11.85 -1.80
C GLN A 223 0.96 13.00 -1.34
N LEU A 224 1.81 12.78 -0.33
CA LEU A 224 2.79 13.76 0.11
C LEU A 224 3.71 14.17 -1.03
N ARG A 225 4.22 13.21 -1.80
CA ARG A 225 5.11 13.46 -2.95
C ARG A 225 4.44 14.33 -4.02
N GLN A 226 3.16 14.12 -4.29
CA GLN A 226 2.40 14.92 -5.26
C GLN A 226 2.21 16.36 -4.79
N GLY A 227 2.02 16.57 -3.47
CA GLY A 227 1.75 17.90 -2.90
C GLY A 227 2.98 18.70 -2.50
N ILE A 228 4.10 18.04 -2.22
CA ILE A 228 5.28 18.66 -1.60
C ILE A 228 5.92 19.78 -2.44
N GLY A 229 5.76 19.72 -3.76
CA GLY A 229 6.27 20.74 -4.68
C GLY A 229 5.75 22.16 -4.38
N LEU A 230 4.57 22.28 -3.77
CA LEU A 230 3.98 23.56 -3.38
C LEU A 230 4.76 24.26 -2.27
N GLN A 231 5.55 23.53 -1.47
CA GLN A 231 6.40 24.11 -0.41
C GLN A 231 7.48 25.03 -0.98
N ALA A 232 7.87 24.86 -2.25
CA ALA A 232 8.81 25.75 -2.92
C ALA A 232 8.33 27.22 -2.97
N TYR A 233 7.01 27.46 -3.01
CA TYR A 233 6.45 28.81 -2.95
C TYR A 233 6.69 29.48 -1.58
N GLY A 234 6.79 28.68 -0.52
CA GLY A 234 7.14 29.09 0.83
C GLY A 234 8.64 29.20 1.09
N GLN A 235 9.48 29.17 0.04
CA GLN A 235 10.95 29.18 0.12
C GLN A 235 11.55 28.01 0.93
N ARG A 236 10.82 26.92 1.08
CA ARG A 236 11.30 25.69 1.70
C ARG A 236 11.77 24.72 0.61
N ASP A 237 12.84 23.99 0.89
CA ASP A 237 13.30 22.94 -0.02
C ASP A 237 12.34 21.74 0.05
N PRO A 238 11.61 21.42 -1.04
CA PRO A 238 10.64 20.31 -1.05
C PRO A 238 11.24 18.97 -0.66
N LYS A 239 12.53 18.74 -0.91
CA LYS A 239 13.19 17.48 -0.56
C LYS A 239 13.42 17.37 0.94
N VAL A 240 13.82 18.46 1.59
CA VAL A 240 14.03 18.49 3.05
C VAL A 240 12.70 18.30 3.75
N GLU A 241 11.67 19.03 3.31
CA GLU A 241 10.31 18.91 3.85
C GLU A 241 9.75 17.49 3.66
N TYR A 242 9.95 16.87 2.48
CA TYR A 242 9.52 15.49 2.24
C TYR A 242 10.20 14.51 3.18
N LYS A 243 11.50 14.64 3.44
CA LYS A 243 12.22 13.79 4.39
C LYS A 243 11.70 13.96 5.81
N MET A 244 11.50 15.20 6.24
CA MET A 244 11.02 15.51 7.60
C MET A 244 9.59 14.95 7.80
N LEU A 245 8.68 15.33 6.93
CA LEU A 245 7.29 14.85 7.02
C LEU A 245 7.19 13.33 6.86
N GLY A 246 7.96 12.75 5.94
CA GLY A 246 8.00 11.31 5.76
C GLY A 246 8.56 10.56 6.98
N TYR A 247 9.50 11.14 7.71
CA TYR A 247 9.98 10.60 8.98
C TYR A 247 8.90 10.65 10.07
N ASP A 248 8.20 11.78 10.19
CA ASP A 248 7.13 11.96 11.16
C ASP A 248 5.95 10.99 10.88
N MET A 249 5.57 10.85 9.60
CA MET A 249 4.53 9.91 9.16
C MET A 249 4.92 8.46 9.44
N PHE A 250 6.18 8.09 9.20
CA PHE A 250 6.70 6.76 9.51
C PHE A 250 6.69 6.49 11.02
N GLY A 251 7.08 7.46 11.82
CA GLY A 251 7.00 7.38 13.28
C GLY A 251 5.56 7.22 13.78
N ALA A 252 4.60 7.93 13.20
CA ALA A 252 3.18 7.77 13.52
C ALA A 252 2.65 6.38 13.12
N MET A 253 3.04 5.88 11.94
CA MET A 253 2.69 4.55 11.48
C MET A 253 3.22 3.46 12.42
N THR A 254 4.49 3.51 12.84
CA THR A 254 5.08 2.53 13.75
C THR A 254 4.38 2.52 15.11
N LYS A 255 4.03 3.68 15.65
CA LYS A 255 3.20 3.79 16.86
C LYS A 255 1.82 3.15 16.66
N SER A 256 1.19 3.40 15.53
CA SER A 256 -0.11 2.81 15.19
C SER A 256 -0.05 1.28 15.04
N ILE A 257 1.06 0.73 14.49
CA ILE A 257 1.29 -0.72 14.43
C ILE A 257 1.35 -1.29 15.84
N THR A 258 2.10 -0.68 16.74
CA THR A 258 2.20 -1.09 18.15
C THR A 258 0.83 -1.09 18.82
N GLU A 259 0.10 0.00 18.73
CA GLU A 259 -1.21 0.18 19.37
C GLU A 259 -2.24 -0.83 18.84
N ASP A 260 -2.38 -0.96 17.51
CA ASP A 260 -3.38 -1.84 16.91
C ASP A 260 -3.04 -3.32 17.12
N THR A 261 -1.76 -3.67 17.16
CA THR A 261 -1.29 -5.03 17.50
C THR A 261 -1.70 -5.39 18.92
N ILE A 262 -1.34 -4.56 19.90
CA ILE A 262 -1.67 -4.78 21.31
C ILE A 262 -3.18 -4.85 21.51
N ARG A 263 -3.92 -3.86 20.97
CA ARG A 263 -5.39 -3.81 21.05
C ARG A 263 -6.00 -5.09 20.50
N THR A 264 -5.55 -5.56 19.35
CA THR A 264 -6.07 -6.77 18.72
C THR A 264 -5.78 -8.00 19.57
N LEU A 265 -4.55 -8.14 20.09
CA LEU A 265 -4.17 -9.29 20.92
C LEU A 265 -4.97 -9.39 22.22
N PHE A 266 -5.24 -8.28 22.88
CA PHE A 266 -6.08 -8.29 24.09
C PHE A 266 -7.54 -8.65 23.80
N HIS A 267 -8.05 -8.35 22.61
CA HIS A 267 -9.44 -8.60 22.23
C HIS A 267 -9.67 -9.94 21.53
N VAL A 268 -8.62 -10.66 21.13
CA VAL A 268 -8.74 -12.00 20.54
C VAL A 268 -9.36 -12.97 21.55
N ARG A 269 -10.39 -13.69 21.12
CA ARG A 269 -11.04 -14.75 21.92
C ARG A 269 -11.09 -16.04 21.10
N ILE A 270 -10.92 -17.18 21.78
CA ILE A 270 -11.09 -18.48 21.18
C ILE A 270 -12.60 -18.73 21.07
N GLU A 271 -13.12 -18.79 19.84
CA GLU A 271 -14.45 -19.32 19.63
C GLU A 271 -14.42 -20.85 19.82
N GLN A 272 -14.86 -21.33 20.97
CA GLN A 272 -15.18 -22.74 21.10
C GLN A 272 -16.40 -23.00 20.21
N LYS A 273 -16.21 -23.74 19.12
CA LYS A 273 -17.33 -24.35 18.40
C LYS A 273 -18.04 -25.27 19.39
N VAL A 274 -19.11 -24.79 19.98
CA VAL A 274 -20.04 -25.65 20.68
C VAL A 274 -20.64 -26.57 19.59
N GLU A 275 -20.11 -27.78 19.47
CA GLU A 275 -20.78 -28.80 18.69
C GLU A 275 -22.15 -28.99 19.35
N ARG A 276 -23.19 -28.62 18.63
CA ARG A 276 -24.55 -28.88 19.07
C ARG A 276 -24.71 -30.42 19.14
N GLU A 277 -24.64 -30.97 20.33
CA GLU A 277 -25.09 -32.32 20.54
C GLU A 277 -26.52 -32.43 20.02
N GLN A 278 -26.74 -33.35 19.12
CA GLN A 278 -28.09 -33.64 18.65
C GLN A 278 -28.91 -34.19 19.82
N VAL A 279 -29.59 -33.29 20.54
CA VAL A 279 -30.45 -33.61 21.70
C VAL A 279 -31.68 -34.46 21.27
N ALA A 280 -31.97 -34.56 20.01
CA ALA A 280 -33.05 -35.40 19.48
C ALA A 280 -32.52 -36.32 18.35
N LYS A 281 -32.40 -37.60 18.64
CA LYS A 281 -32.33 -38.61 17.60
C LYS A 281 -33.72 -38.66 16.94
N VAL A 282 -33.73 -38.37 15.63
CA VAL A 282 -34.96 -38.58 14.83
C VAL A 282 -35.27 -40.08 14.85
N THR A 283 -36.21 -40.47 15.69
CA THR A 283 -36.62 -41.86 15.89
C THR A 283 -37.65 -42.36 14.87
N GLY A 284 -38.05 -41.53 13.93
CA GLY A 284 -38.92 -41.92 12.80
C GLY A 284 -39.34 -40.69 11.99
N THR A 285 -39.37 -40.82 10.71
CA THR A 285 -40.04 -39.87 9.82
C THR A 285 -41.46 -40.44 9.57
N ASN A 286 -42.49 -39.59 9.67
CA ASN A 286 -43.88 -39.90 9.31
C ASN A 286 -44.07 -40.17 7.78
N LYS A 287 -43.04 -40.68 7.12
CA LYS A 287 -43.13 -41.16 5.76
C LYS A 287 -43.12 -42.68 5.83
N ASP A 288 -44.28 -43.25 5.59
CA ASP A 288 -44.39 -44.68 5.28
C ASP A 288 -43.49 -45.01 4.09
N GLU A 289 -42.44 -45.77 4.33
CA GLU A 289 -41.51 -46.24 3.28
C GLU A 289 -42.15 -47.20 2.27
N SER A 290 -43.44 -47.57 2.45
CA SER A 290 -44.16 -48.46 1.58
C SER A 290 -44.89 -47.85 0.39
N ALA A 291 -44.85 -46.46 0.29
CA ALA A 291 -45.42 -45.81 -0.87
C ALA A 291 -44.27 -45.40 -1.83
N ALA A 292 -43.85 -46.29 -2.67
CA ALA A 292 -43.07 -45.99 -3.85
C ALA A 292 -43.83 -44.93 -4.67
N HIS A 293 -43.42 -43.68 -4.60
CA HIS A 293 -43.96 -42.64 -5.46
C HIS A 293 -43.48 -42.92 -6.89
N GLU A 294 -44.23 -43.72 -7.64
CA GLU A 294 -44.09 -43.74 -9.10
C GLU A 294 -44.34 -42.31 -9.64
N PRO A 295 -43.42 -41.77 -10.44
CA PRO A 295 -43.62 -40.46 -11.03
C PRO A 295 -44.89 -40.51 -11.91
N LYS A 296 -45.93 -39.75 -11.54
CA LYS A 296 -47.16 -39.61 -12.35
C LYS A 296 -46.76 -39.07 -13.73
N ARG A 297 -46.71 -39.96 -14.72
CA ARG A 297 -46.59 -39.57 -16.13
C ARG A 297 -47.92 -38.97 -16.57
N ARG A 298 -47.86 -37.77 -17.16
CA ARG A 298 -49.03 -37.18 -17.79
C ARG A 298 -49.53 -38.11 -18.91
N ALA A 299 -50.81 -38.44 -18.89
CA ALA A 299 -51.44 -39.30 -19.88
C ALA A 299 -51.47 -38.70 -21.31
N GLU A 300 -51.30 -37.37 -21.42
CA GLU A 300 -51.31 -36.70 -22.72
C GLU A 300 -49.97 -35.97 -22.96
N LYS A 301 -49.40 -36.13 -24.15
CA LYS A 301 -48.23 -35.42 -24.60
C LYS A 301 -48.54 -33.92 -24.72
N LYS A 302 -47.80 -33.08 -24.03
CA LYS A 302 -47.90 -31.62 -24.14
C LYS A 302 -47.50 -31.21 -25.56
N VAL A 303 -48.45 -30.62 -26.31
CA VAL A 303 -48.21 -30.10 -27.66
C VAL A 303 -47.62 -28.71 -27.54
N TYR A 304 -46.46 -28.49 -28.13
CA TYR A 304 -45.78 -27.20 -28.14
C TYR A 304 -46.20 -26.33 -29.34
N PRO A 305 -46.06 -25.00 -29.27
CA PRO A 305 -46.56 -24.09 -30.34
C PRO A 305 -46.05 -24.39 -31.75
N ASN A 306 -44.92 -25.04 -31.90
CA ASN A 306 -44.30 -25.35 -33.20
C ASN A 306 -44.51 -26.80 -33.65
N ASP A 307 -45.14 -27.63 -32.81
CA ASP A 307 -45.45 -29.03 -33.14
C ASP A 307 -46.57 -29.10 -34.23
N PRO A 308 -46.66 -30.20 -35.00
CA PRO A 308 -47.76 -30.41 -35.91
C PRO A 308 -49.08 -30.49 -35.11
N CYS A 309 -50.11 -29.84 -35.61
CA CYS A 309 -51.39 -29.78 -34.93
C CYS A 309 -52.05 -31.17 -34.87
N PRO A 310 -52.50 -31.60 -33.66
CA PRO A 310 -53.15 -32.93 -33.50
C PRO A 310 -54.46 -33.07 -34.25
N CYS A 311 -55.06 -32.01 -34.78
CA CYS A 311 -56.25 -32.05 -35.62
C CYS A 311 -56.02 -32.59 -37.07
N GLY A 312 -54.77 -32.88 -37.47
CA GLY A 312 -54.45 -33.44 -38.77
C GLY A 312 -54.36 -32.42 -39.90
N SER A 313 -54.42 -31.10 -39.63
CA SER A 313 -54.41 -30.04 -40.65
C SER A 313 -53.07 -29.79 -41.32
N GLY A 314 -51.99 -30.47 -40.92
CA GLY A 314 -50.62 -30.25 -41.45
C GLY A 314 -49.97 -28.93 -41.04
N LYS A 315 -50.65 -28.05 -40.31
CA LYS A 315 -50.14 -26.75 -39.85
C LYS A 315 -49.57 -26.88 -38.41
N LYS A 316 -48.65 -25.94 -38.06
CA LYS A 316 -48.12 -25.84 -36.69
C LYS A 316 -49.25 -25.51 -35.69
N TYR A 317 -49.21 -26.05 -34.47
CA TYR A 317 -50.25 -25.87 -33.46
C TYR A 317 -50.61 -24.40 -33.21
N LYS A 318 -49.64 -23.49 -33.17
CA LYS A 318 -49.86 -22.05 -33.01
C LYS A 318 -50.58 -21.36 -34.19
N GLN A 319 -50.66 -22.01 -35.36
CA GLN A 319 -51.28 -21.51 -36.57
C GLN A 319 -52.63 -22.17 -36.86
N CYS A 320 -53.06 -23.11 -35.99
CA CYS A 320 -54.30 -23.85 -36.11
C CYS A 320 -55.08 -23.81 -34.79
N CYS A 321 -55.18 -24.91 -34.05
CA CYS A 321 -56.00 -24.99 -32.84
C CYS A 321 -55.42 -24.25 -31.65
N GLY A 322 -54.16 -23.87 -31.66
CA GLY A 322 -53.48 -23.03 -30.66
C GLY A 322 -53.53 -21.53 -30.93
N ARG A 323 -54.25 -21.04 -31.92
CA ARG A 323 -54.45 -19.63 -32.24
C ARG A 323 -55.57 -19.08 -31.31
N LYS A 324 -55.16 -18.27 -30.28
CA LYS A 324 -56.08 -17.44 -29.53
C LYS A 324 -56.23 -16.10 -30.23
#